data_3f29c3be6fcf422a56c36c91c8d46f8c
#
_entry.id   3f29c3be6fcf422a56c36c91c8d46f8c
#
_cell.length_a   1.000
_cell.length_b   1.000
_cell.length_c   1.000
_cell.angle_alpha   90.00
_cell.angle_beta   90.00
_cell.angle_gamma   90.00
#
_symmetry.space_group_name_H-M   'P 1'
#
loop_
_entity.id
_entity.type
_entity.pdbx_description
1 polymer ?
#
loop_
_entity_poly.entity_id
_entity_poly.type
_entity_poly.pdbx_seq_one_letter_code
_entity_poly.pdbx_strand_id
1 'polypeptide(L)'
;ECALIGGETAEHPGLMPQDEYDLAGFAVGVVDKKDLITGENIKPGDTLIGIASSGVHSNGFSLVRSVFTMTEESLNTYYDSLGKTLGEALLAPTKIYVKTMKEIKKAGVKVKGCSHITGGGFYENVPRMLPDGVKAVIKKDSYEVPPIFKMLAEDGNIEEHMMYNTYNMGLGMVLAVDPADVDTVMAAVKAAGETPYVIGSIEAGEKGVTLC
;
A
#
# COMPACT_ATOMS: atom_id res chain seq x y z
N GLU A 1 8.05 -15.90 -2.74
CA GLU A 1 8.57 -17.23 -2.42
C GLU A 1 7.67 -17.89 -1.38
N CYS A 2 6.63 -18.55 -1.86
CA CYS A 2 5.70 -19.33 -1.08
C CYS A 2 5.35 -20.57 -1.91
N ALA A 3 5.21 -21.72 -1.27
CA ALA A 3 4.71 -22.91 -1.94
C ALA A 3 3.19 -22.84 -2.01
N LEU A 4 2.62 -23.08 -3.18
CA LEU A 4 1.19 -23.34 -3.32
C LEU A 4 0.96 -24.82 -3.00
N ILE A 5 0.47 -25.11 -1.80
CA ILE A 5 0.40 -26.49 -1.27
C ILE A 5 -0.96 -27.15 -1.44
N GLY A 6 -1.97 -26.42 -1.84
CA GLY A 6 -3.30 -26.96 -2.05
C GLY A 6 -4.32 -25.88 -2.44
N GLY A 7 -5.48 -26.32 -2.77
CA GLY A 7 -6.64 -25.51 -3.11
C GLY A 7 -7.84 -26.40 -3.37
N GLU A 8 -8.98 -25.77 -3.47
CA GLU A 8 -10.26 -26.42 -3.77
C GLU A 8 -11.11 -25.46 -4.62
N THR A 9 -11.96 -26.04 -5.43
CA THR A 9 -13.00 -25.30 -6.15
C THR A 9 -14.36 -25.85 -5.72
N ALA A 10 -15.25 -24.97 -5.30
CA ALA A 10 -16.60 -25.33 -4.89
C ALA A 10 -17.64 -24.50 -5.64
N GLU A 11 -18.71 -25.15 -6.08
CA GLU A 11 -19.87 -24.46 -6.61
C GLU A 11 -20.81 -24.06 -5.47
N HIS A 12 -21.41 -22.88 -5.62
CA HIS A 12 -22.42 -22.35 -4.69
C HIS A 12 -23.74 -22.07 -5.40
N PRO A 13 -24.50 -23.12 -5.79
CA PRO A 13 -25.76 -22.96 -6.51
C PRO A 13 -26.77 -22.14 -5.70
N GLY A 14 -27.32 -21.11 -6.34
CA GLY A 14 -28.29 -20.21 -5.71
C GLY A 14 -27.70 -19.13 -4.79
N LEU A 15 -26.38 -19.16 -4.54
CA LEU A 15 -25.69 -18.14 -3.77
C LEU A 15 -24.89 -17.21 -4.67
N MET A 16 -24.23 -17.74 -5.70
CA MET A 16 -23.49 -16.97 -6.71
C MET A 16 -24.07 -17.20 -8.10
N PRO A 17 -24.09 -16.17 -8.98
CA PRO A 17 -24.34 -16.34 -10.39
C PRO A 17 -23.34 -17.30 -11.05
N GLN A 18 -23.72 -17.96 -12.14
CA GLN A 18 -22.90 -18.98 -12.80
C GLN A 18 -21.63 -18.41 -13.45
N ASP A 19 -21.64 -17.12 -13.79
CA ASP A 19 -20.59 -16.37 -14.46
C ASP A 19 -19.71 -15.56 -13.48
N GLU A 20 -20.00 -15.64 -12.19
CA GLU A 20 -19.22 -15.00 -11.12
C GLU A 20 -18.37 -16.01 -10.33
N TYR A 21 -17.26 -15.56 -9.81
CA TYR A 21 -16.41 -16.35 -8.92
C TYR A 21 -15.63 -15.44 -7.96
N ASP A 22 -15.29 -16.00 -6.81
CA ASP A 22 -14.41 -15.39 -5.85
C ASP A 22 -13.14 -16.22 -5.70
N LEU A 23 -12.03 -15.53 -5.43
CA LEU A 23 -10.77 -16.15 -5.06
C LEU A 23 -10.45 -15.85 -3.61
N ALA A 24 -10.31 -16.88 -2.79
CA ALA A 24 -9.88 -16.77 -1.42
C ALA A 24 -8.50 -17.42 -1.23
N GLY A 25 -7.58 -16.72 -0.58
CA GLY A 25 -6.25 -17.23 -0.26
C GLY A 25 -6.04 -17.32 1.25
N PHE A 26 -5.42 -18.43 1.68
CA PHE A 26 -5.00 -18.60 3.06
C PHE A 26 -3.49 -18.88 3.10
N ALA A 27 -2.75 -18.07 3.84
CA ALA A 27 -1.29 -18.20 3.94
C ALA A 27 -0.87 -18.54 5.37
N VAL A 28 0.06 -19.48 5.49
CA VAL A 28 0.73 -19.81 6.76
C VAL A 28 2.21 -19.52 6.61
N GLY A 29 2.76 -18.79 7.57
CA GLY A 29 4.18 -18.48 7.65
C GLY A 29 4.71 -18.70 9.06
N VAL A 30 6.04 -18.78 9.17
CA VAL A 30 6.75 -18.88 10.45
C VAL A 30 7.82 -17.81 10.52
N VAL A 31 7.93 -17.17 11.66
CA VAL A 31 8.96 -16.16 11.95
C VAL A 31 9.49 -16.37 13.36
N ASP A 32 10.80 -16.16 13.57
CA ASP A 32 11.36 -16.16 14.91
C ASP A 32 10.76 -15.02 15.73
N LYS A 33 10.41 -15.27 17.00
CA LYS A 33 9.83 -14.28 17.89
C LYS A 33 10.65 -12.98 17.98
N LYS A 34 11.98 -13.10 17.92
CA LYS A 34 12.90 -11.94 17.93
C LYS A 34 12.83 -11.06 16.67
N ASP A 35 12.31 -11.61 15.56
CA ASP A 35 12.22 -10.96 14.26
C ASP A 35 10.80 -10.42 13.97
N LEU A 36 9.87 -10.56 14.91
CA LEU A 36 8.53 -9.99 14.79
C LEU A 36 8.59 -8.46 14.72
N ILE A 37 7.87 -7.91 13.75
CA ILE A 37 7.66 -6.47 13.62
C ILE A 37 6.32 -6.15 14.32
N THR A 38 6.39 -5.65 15.55
CA THR A 38 5.21 -5.44 16.40
C THR A 38 4.77 -3.99 16.49
N GLY A 39 5.64 -3.05 16.13
CA GLY A 39 5.38 -1.61 16.31
C GLY A 39 5.75 -1.08 17.70
N GLU A 40 5.95 -1.95 18.70
CA GLU A 40 6.18 -1.56 20.10
C GLU A 40 7.41 -0.66 20.31
N ASN A 41 8.41 -0.74 19.42
CA ASN A 41 9.64 0.02 19.50
C ASN A 41 9.60 1.33 18.69
N ILE A 42 8.46 1.68 18.10
CA ILE A 42 8.27 2.95 17.41
C ILE A 42 8.23 4.06 18.46
N LYS A 43 8.98 5.13 18.20
CA LYS A 43 9.10 6.27 19.13
C LYS A 43 9.18 7.60 18.36
N PRO A 44 8.89 8.72 19.00
CA PRO A 44 9.09 10.03 18.41
C PRO A 44 10.52 10.18 17.88
N GLY A 45 10.65 10.77 16.68
CA GLY A 45 11.90 10.93 15.95
C GLY A 45 12.21 9.80 14.95
N ASP A 46 11.50 8.67 14.98
CA ASP A 46 11.63 7.66 13.95
C ASP A 46 11.16 8.20 12.59
N THR A 47 11.79 7.71 11.52
CA THR A 47 11.51 8.14 10.16
C THR A 47 10.51 7.21 9.50
N LEU A 48 9.59 7.79 8.72
CA LEU A 48 8.66 7.06 7.87
C LEU A 48 9.20 6.98 6.44
N ILE A 49 9.30 5.76 5.93
CA ILE A 49 9.68 5.46 4.55
C ILE A 49 8.49 4.84 3.84
N GLY A 50 8.05 5.48 2.76
CA GLY A 50 7.05 4.95 1.84
C GLY A 50 7.69 4.19 0.69
N ILE A 51 7.08 3.10 0.26
CA ILE A 51 7.50 2.33 -0.91
C ILE A 51 6.39 2.40 -1.96
N ALA A 52 6.76 2.80 -3.18
CA ALA A 52 5.82 3.02 -4.26
C ALA A 52 4.88 1.83 -4.51
N SER A 53 3.61 2.12 -4.78
CA SER A 53 2.66 1.14 -5.31
C SER A 53 2.82 0.96 -6.82
N SER A 54 2.09 0.01 -7.40
CA SER A 54 1.97 -0.18 -8.85
C SER A 54 0.74 0.54 -9.43
N GLY A 55 -0.02 1.23 -8.63
CA GLY A 55 -1.30 1.85 -8.94
C GLY A 55 -2.32 1.61 -7.84
N VAL A 56 -3.57 1.45 -8.21
CA VAL A 56 -4.71 1.29 -7.28
C VAL A 56 -4.59 0.04 -6.40
N HIS A 57 -3.80 -0.95 -6.83
CA HIS A 57 -3.74 -2.28 -6.24
C HIS A 57 -5.11 -2.99 -6.33
N SER A 58 -5.62 -3.52 -5.22
CA SER A 58 -6.86 -4.31 -5.20
C SER A 58 -7.94 -3.68 -4.30
N ASN A 59 -7.86 -2.38 -4.02
CA ASN A 59 -8.79 -1.70 -3.11
C ASN A 59 -9.48 -0.52 -3.78
N GLY A 60 -10.69 -0.20 -3.31
CA GLY A 60 -11.46 0.95 -3.79
C GLY A 60 -12.12 0.75 -5.14
N PHE A 61 -12.24 -0.48 -5.67
CA PHE A 61 -12.80 -0.74 -6.99
C PHE A 61 -14.31 -0.47 -7.10
N SER A 62 -15.06 -0.49 -6.02
CA SER A 62 -16.45 -0.02 -6.03
C SER A 62 -16.53 1.46 -6.42
N LEU A 63 -15.63 2.27 -5.88
CA LEU A 63 -15.54 3.69 -6.24
C LEU A 63 -14.98 3.87 -7.66
N VAL A 64 -13.96 3.11 -8.07
CA VAL A 64 -13.46 3.10 -9.45
C VAL A 64 -14.60 2.86 -10.44
N ARG A 65 -15.45 1.86 -10.19
CA ARG A 65 -16.59 1.52 -11.05
C ARG A 65 -17.70 2.57 -11.03
N SER A 66 -17.80 3.38 -10.00
CA SER A 66 -18.77 4.49 -9.96
C SER A 66 -18.26 5.72 -10.71
N VAL A 67 -16.95 5.89 -10.81
CA VAL A 67 -16.31 7.03 -11.49
C VAL A 67 -16.14 6.76 -12.98
N PHE A 68 -15.58 5.60 -13.34
CA PHE A 68 -15.31 5.27 -14.74
C PHE A 68 -16.37 4.34 -15.34
N THR A 69 -16.70 4.57 -16.59
CA THR A 69 -17.54 3.65 -17.36
C THR A 69 -16.77 2.37 -17.67
N MET A 70 -17.30 1.21 -17.24
CA MET A 70 -16.63 -0.10 -17.39
C MET A 70 -17.00 -0.78 -18.71
N THR A 71 -16.92 -0.07 -19.85
CA THR A 71 -17.08 -0.64 -21.18
C THR A 71 -15.73 -0.95 -21.80
N GLU A 72 -15.70 -1.88 -22.76
CA GLU A 72 -14.49 -2.22 -23.50
C GLU A 72 -13.87 -1.00 -24.18
N GLU A 73 -14.69 -0.12 -24.75
CA GLU A 73 -14.26 1.14 -25.37
C GLU A 73 -13.55 2.05 -24.36
N SER A 74 -14.18 2.30 -23.20
CA SER A 74 -13.62 3.16 -22.16
C SER A 74 -12.33 2.57 -21.59
N LEU A 75 -12.29 1.28 -21.30
CA LEU A 75 -11.12 0.61 -20.75
C LEU A 75 -9.94 0.56 -21.73
N ASN A 76 -10.20 0.53 -23.04
CA ASN A 76 -9.19 0.58 -24.10
C ASN A 76 -8.78 2.01 -24.48
N THR A 77 -9.41 3.04 -23.90
CA THR A 77 -9.01 4.43 -24.14
C THR A 77 -7.62 4.69 -23.55
N TYR A 78 -6.70 5.17 -24.40
CA TYR A 78 -5.34 5.54 -24.01
C TYR A 78 -5.32 6.94 -23.41
N TYR A 79 -4.62 7.10 -22.31
CA TYR A 79 -4.41 8.40 -21.65
C TYR A 79 -2.93 8.73 -21.60
N ASP A 80 -2.55 9.86 -22.19
CA ASP A 80 -1.15 10.33 -22.20
C ASP A 80 -0.60 10.50 -20.78
N SER A 81 -1.44 10.96 -19.84
CA SER A 81 -1.08 11.10 -18.43
C SER A 81 -0.73 9.77 -17.74
N LEU A 82 -1.35 8.67 -18.18
CA LEU A 82 -1.07 7.33 -17.66
C LEU A 82 0.05 6.62 -18.44
N GLY A 83 0.31 7.04 -19.70
CA GLY A 83 1.21 6.36 -20.62
C GLY A 83 0.72 4.96 -21.03
N LYS A 84 -0.58 4.67 -20.86
CA LYS A 84 -1.23 3.39 -21.12
C LYS A 84 -2.75 3.54 -21.18
N THR A 85 -3.46 2.46 -21.46
CA THR A 85 -4.93 2.46 -21.43
C THR A 85 -5.44 2.50 -19.97
N LEU A 86 -6.69 2.94 -19.79
CA LEU A 86 -7.34 2.93 -18.48
C LEU A 86 -7.38 1.51 -17.89
N GLY A 87 -7.74 0.53 -18.70
CA GLY A 87 -7.79 -0.88 -18.29
C GLY A 87 -6.43 -1.39 -17.80
N GLU A 88 -5.34 -1.10 -18.54
CA GLU A 88 -3.98 -1.48 -18.12
C GLU A 88 -3.57 -0.82 -16.79
N ALA A 89 -3.95 0.44 -16.59
CA ALA A 89 -3.66 1.15 -15.34
C ALA A 89 -4.43 0.55 -14.15
N LEU A 90 -5.71 0.22 -14.35
CA LEU A 90 -6.56 -0.35 -13.31
C LEU A 90 -6.23 -1.82 -13.01
N LEU A 91 -5.77 -2.59 -14.01
CA LEU A 91 -5.40 -4.00 -13.87
C LEU A 91 -3.95 -4.22 -13.43
N ALA A 92 -3.20 -3.16 -13.14
CA ALA A 92 -1.85 -3.30 -12.61
C ALA A 92 -1.86 -4.17 -11.33
N PRO A 93 -1.13 -5.31 -11.30
CA PRO A 93 -1.18 -6.21 -10.15
C PRO A 93 -0.72 -5.53 -8.86
N THR A 94 -1.30 -5.93 -7.73
CA THR A 94 -0.82 -5.52 -6.41
C THR A 94 0.66 -5.91 -6.26
N LYS A 95 1.48 -4.96 -5.88
CA LYS A 95 2.92 -5.15 -5.77
C LYS A 95 3.28 -6.11 -4.63
N ILE A 96 4.24 -6.99 -4.87
CA ILE A 96 4.73 -7.98 -3.90
C ILE A 96 6.01 -7.46 -3.24
N TYR A 97 5.93 -7.05 -1.98
CA TYR A 97 7.04 -6.43 -1.23
C TYR A 97 7.97 -7.42 -0.53
N VAL A 98 7.77 -8.73 -0.72
CA VAL A 98 8.55 -9.79 -0.02
C VAL A 98 10.05 -9.66 -0.28
N LYS A 99 10.46 -9.45 -1.55
CA LYS A 99 11.87 -9.27 -1.91
C LYS A 99 12.46 -8.05 -1.21
N THR A 100 11.73 -6.95 -1.21
CA THR A 100 12.14 -5.69 -0.58
C THR A 100 12.39 -5.87 0.92
N MET A 101 11.46 -6.49 1.63
CA MET A 101 11.61 -6.76 3.06
C MET A 101 12.80 -7.69 3.36
N LYS A 102 13.05 -8.67 2.48
CA LYS A 102 14.23 -9.54 2.59
C LYS A 102 15.55 -8.78 2.39
N GLU A 103 15.62 -7.88 1.42
CA GLU A 103 16.83 -7.06 1.19
C GLU A 103 17.09 -6.10 2.35
N ILE A 104 16.06 -5.47 2.92
CA ILE A 104 16.19 -4.64 4.13
C ILE A 104 16.73 -5.47 5.30
N LYS A 105 16.18 -6.67 5.53
CA LYS A 105 16.66 -7.59 6.57
C LYS A 105 18.11 -8.03 6.34
N LYS A 106 18.51 -8.34 5.11
CA LYS A 106 19.90 -8.67 4.75
C LYS A 106 20.87 -7.52 4.98
N ALA A 107 20.41 -6.28 4.81
CA ALA A 107 21.19 -5.08 5.10
C ALA A 107 21.38 -4.84 6.62
N GLY A 108 20.83 -5.70 7.47
CA GLY A 108 20.98 -5.64 8.93
C GLY A 108 20.03 -4.65 9.62
N VAL A 109 19.08 -4.06 8.88
CA VAL A 109 18.13 -3.10 9.45
C VAL A 109 16.99 -3.81 10.17
N LYS A 110 16.65 -3.31 11.34
CA LYS A 110 15.49 -3.73 12.11
C LYS A 110 14.34 -2.73 11.88
N VAL A 111 13.43 -3.09 10.98
CA VAL A 111 12.18 -2.34 10.78
C VAL A 111 11.36 -2.39 12.07
N LYS A 112 10.94 -1.23 12.59
CA LYS A 112 10.17 -1.13 13.83
C LYS A 112 8.68 -1.32 13.62
N GLY A 113 8.16 -0.84 12.49
CA GLY A 113 6.76 -0.99 12.09
C GLY A 113 6.62 -1.08 10.59
N CYS A 114 5.57 -1.78 10.16
CA CYS A 114 5.27 -2.00 8.75
C CYS A 114 3.76 -1.93 8.55
N SER A 115 3.31 -1.10 7.62
CA SER A 115 1.91 -0.97 7.23
C SER A 115 1.76 -1.16 5.73
N HIS A 116 1.01 -2.17 5.31
CA HIS A 116 0.56 -2.33 3.93
C HIS A 116 -0.71 -1.49 3.73
N ILE A 117 -0.66 -0.54 2.80
CA ILE A 117 -1.77 0.38 2.58
C ILE A 117 -2.80 -0.30 1.67
N THR A 118 -3.95 -0.61 2.25
CA THR A 118 -5.08 -1.29 1.62
C THR A 118 -6.37 -0.45 1.75
N GLY A 119 -7.54 -1.05 1.74
CA GLY A 119 -8.79 -0.36 2.06
C GLY A 119 -8.73 0.31 3.43
N GLY A 120 -9.24 1.52 3.55
CA GLY A 120 -9.04 2.40 4.70
C GLY A 120 -7.83 3.33 4.57
N GLY A 121 -7.02 3.18 3.51
CA GLY A 121 -5.95 4.11 3.13
C GLY A 121 -4.95 4.38 4.25
N PHE A 122 -4.44 5.60 4.30
CA PHE A 122 -3.46 6.00 5.31
C PHE A 122 -4.07 6.08 6.70
N TYR A 123 -5.28 6.63 6.81
CA TYR A 123 -5.91 6.93 8.09
C TYR A 123 -6.23 5.70 8.93
N GLU A 124 -6.55 4.58 8.28
CA GLU A 124 -6.86 3.34 9.00
C GLU A 124 -5.67 2.38 9.08
N ASN A 125 -4.81 2.32 8.03
CA ASN A 125 -3.76 1.30 8.01
C ASN A 125 -2.52 1.71 8.80
N VAL A 126 -2.04 2.96 8.65
CA VAL A 126 -0.81 3.41 9.34
C VAL A 126 -0.93 3.34 10.86
N PRO A 127 -2.04 3.75 11.51
CA PRO A 127 -2.17 3.67 12.96
C PRO A 127 -2.10 2.25 13.53
N ARG A 128 -2.39 1.22 12.73
CA ARG A 128 -2.32 -0.18 13.19
C ARG A 128 -0.93 -0.61 13.62
N MET A 129 0.12 -0.02 13.03
CA MET A 129 1.51 -0.32 13.42
C MET A 129 2.00 0.54 14.59
N LEU A 130 1.30 1.62 14.97
CA LEU A 130 1.74 2.57 15.97
C LEU A 130 1.39 2.11 17.39
N PRO A 131 2.28 2.28 18.37
CA PRO A 131 1.92 2.20 19.78
C PRO A 131 1.14 3.45 20.21
N ASP A 132 0.57 3.42 21.42
CA ASP A 132 -0.10 4.57 22.00
C ASP A 132 0.91 5.70 22.31
N GLY A 133 0.44 6.94 22.27
CA GLY A 133 1.26 8.13 22.60
C GLY A 133 2.09 8.65 21.43
N VAL A 134 1.97 8.08 20.23
CA VAL A 134 2.65 8.57 19.04
C VAL A 134 1.69 8.66 17.85
N LYS A 135 2.02 9.54 16.92
CA LYS A 135 1.33 9.71 15.62
C LYS A 135 2.31 9.71 14.47
N ALA A 136 1.84 9.34 13.30
CA ALA A 136 2.56 9.49 12.05
C ALA A 136 2.27 10.87 11.44
N VAL A 137 3.30 11.61 11.08
CA VAL A 137 3.20 12.87 10.31
C VAL A 137 3.79 12.63 8.94
N ILE A 138 2.96 12.68 7.91
CA ILE A 138 3.31 12.35 6.52
C ILE A 138 3.14 13.61 5.67
N LYS A 139 4.19 13.93 4.91
CA LYS A 139 4.22 15.04 3.96
C LYS A 139 3.71 14.59 2.60
N LYS A 140 2.61 15.16 2.14
CA LYS A 140 1.97 14.80 0.86
C LYS A 140 2.83 15.11 -0.37
N ASP A 141 3.69 16.10 -0.28
CA ASP A 141 4.60 16.55 -1.33
C ASP A 141 5.95 15.79 -1.36
N SER A 142 6.14 14.83 -0.44
CA SER A 142 7.39 14.06 -0.33
C SER A 142 7.54 12.94 -1.37
N TYR A 143 6.50 12.66 -2.12
CA TYR A 143 6.48 11.64 -3.16
C TYR A 143 5.52 12.02 -4.29
N GLU A 144 5.68 11.39 -5.43
CA GLU A 144 4.80 11.63 -6.59
C GLU A 144 3.54 10.75 -6.50
N VAL A 145 2.37 11.38 -6.46
CA VAL A 145 1.08 10.69 -6.54
C VAL A 145 0.83 10.30 -8.01
N PRO A 146 0.66 9.00 -8.31
CA PRO A 146 0.41 8.53 -9.67
C PRO A 146 -0.84 9.18 -10.31
N PRO A 147 -0.80 9.46 -11.61
CA PRO A 147 -1.87 10.20 -12.30
C PRO A 147 -3.26 9.56 -12.19
N ILE A 148 -3.34 8.24 -12.07
CA ILE A 148 -4.63 7.54 -11.90
C ILE A 148 -5.42 8.04 -10.68
N PHE A 149 -4.74 8.41 -9.58
CA PHE A 149 -5.42 8.93 -8.39
C PHE A 149 -5.93 10.36 -8.60
N LYS A 150 -5.23 11.17 -9.41
CA LYS A 150 -5.71 12.50 -9.80
C LYS A 150 -6.95 12.39 -10.68
N MET A 151 -6.94 11.49 -11.66
CA MET A 151 -8.11 11.21 -12.50
C MET A 151 -9.30 10.76 -11.67
N LEU A 152 -9.11 9.83 -10.73
CA LEU A 152 -10.17 9.38 -9.83
C LEU A 152 -10.75 10.54 -8.99
N ALA A 153 -9.89 11.41 -8.46
CA ALA A 153 -10.32 12.54 -7.65
C ALA A 153 -11.11 13.58 -8.49
N GLU A 154 -10.61 13.91 -9.68
CA GLU A 154 -11.19 14.92 -10.56
C GLU A 154 -12.49 14.41 -11.20
N ASP A 155 -12.48 13.26 -11.84
CA ASP A 155 -13.64 12.71 -12.54
C ASP A 155 -14.75 12.26 -11.56
N GLY A 156 -14.36 11.80 -10.38
CA GLY A 156 -15.28 11.40 -9.32
C GLY A 156 -15.71 12.53 -8.39
N ASN A 157 -15.13 13.74 -8.54
CA ASN A 157 -15.29 14.85 -7.59
C ASN A 157 -15.13 14.40 -6.13
N ILE A 158 -14.06 13.61 -5.87
CA ILE A 158 -13.79 12.99 -4.58
C ILE A 158 -12.90 13.89 -3.75
N GLU A 159 -13.34 14.21 -2.54
CA GLU A 159 -12.56 15.01 -1.59
C GLU A 159 -11.23 14.32 -1.21
N GLU A 160 -10.20 15.11 -0.99
CA GLU A 160 -8.84 14.64 -0.67
C GLU A 160 -8.83 13.67 0.51
N HIS A 161 -9.55 14.00 1.58
CA HIS A 161 -9.63 13.10 2.75
C HIS A 161 -10.15 11.72 2.38
N MET A 162 -11.20 11.63 1.55
CA MET A 162 -11.77 10.38 1.09
C MET A 162 -10.78 9.61 0.20
N MET A 163 -10.02 10.31 -0.65
CA MET A 163 -8.97 9.69 -1.46
C MET A 163 -7.93 8.99 -0.58
N TYR A 164 -7.40 9.68 0.45
CA TYR A 164 -6.43 9.11 1.39
C TYR A 164 -7.02 8.09 2.38
N ASN A 165 -8.35 8.04 2.53
CA ASN A 165 -9.04 7.02 3.32
C ASN A 165 -9.43 5.79 2.49
N THR A 166 -9.41 5.87 1.16
CA THR A 166 -9.83 4.77 0.28
C THR A 166 -8.65 4.12 -0.42
N TYR A 167 -7.68 4.93 -0.85
CA TYR A 167 -6.59 4.51 -1.73
C TYR A 167 -5.22 4.60 -1.09
N ASN A 168 -4.26 3.89 -1.68
CA ASN A 168 -2.85 3.94 -1.29
C ASN A 168 -2.13 5.22 -1.78
N MET A 169 -2.75 6.02 -2.61
CA MET A 169 -2.25 7.29 -3.17
C MET A 169 -0.82 7.22 -3.73
N GLY A 170 -0.39 6.04 -4.16
CA GLY A 170 0.95 5.81 -4.73
C GLY A 170 1.96 5.14 -3.79
N LEU A 171 1.61 4.92 -2.53
CA LEU A 171 2.44 4.23 -1.55
C LEU A 171 1.75 2.96 -1.07
N GLY A 172 2.25 1.79 -1.50
CA GLY A 172 1.63 0.53 -1.10
C GLY A 172 2.12 0.02 0.27
N MET A 173 3.28 0.49 0.73
CA MET A 173 3.84 0.09 2.02
C MET A 173 4.51 1.26 2.72
N VAL A 174 4.30 1.38 4.02
CA VAL A 174 4.94 2.37 4.89
C VAL A 174 5.72 1.66 5.99
N LEU A 175 6.97 2.04 6.16
CA LEU A 175 7.87 1.50 7.19
C LEU A 175 8.23 2.59 8.20
N ALA A 176 8.31 2.22 9.48
CA ALA A 176 8.90 3.03 10.53
C ALA A 176 10.29 2.47 10.88
N VAL A 177 11.33 3.32 10.80
CA VAL A 177 12.72 2.93 11.00
C VAL A 177 13.47 3.94 11.85
N ASP A 178 14.61 3.53 12.42
CA ASP A 178 15.50 4.46 13.10
C ASP A 178 16.08 5.47 12.08
N PRO A 179 16.21 6.76 12.43
CA PRO A 179 16.83 7.74 11.53
C PRO A 179 18.22 7.36 11.03
N ALA A 180 18.99 6.62 11.83
CA ALA A 180 20.32 6.14 11.46
C ALA A 180 20.30 5.08 10.35
N ASP A 181 19.18 4.40 10.16
CA ASP A 181 19.03 3.32 9.19
C ASP A 181 18.44 3.79 7.85
N VAL A 182 18.02 5.06 7.73
CA VAL A 182 17.28 5.59 6.56
C VAL A 182 18.03 5.32 5.26
N ASP A 183 19.29 5.72 5.17
CA ASP A 183 20.08 5.57 3.94
C ASP A 183 20.25 4.09 3.55
N THR A 184 20.43 3.23 4.55
CA THR A 184 20.56 1.78 4.34
C THR A 184 19.26 1.18 3.82
N VAL A 185 18.10 1.58 4.38
CA VAL A 185 16.78 1.15 3.91
C VAL A 185 16.52 1.65 2.50
N MET A 186 16.79 2.93 2.23
CA MET A 186 16.62 3.52 0.89
C MET A 186 17.45 2.77 -0.16
N ALA A 187 18.69 2.41 0.17
CA ALA A 187 19.55 1.63 -0.72
C ALA A 187 19.04 0.20 -0.93
N ALA A 188 18.61 -0.48 0.14
CA ALA A 188 18.09 -1.84 0.07
C ALA A 188 16.80 -1.93 -0.76
N VAL A 189 15.88 -0.96 -0.60
CA VAL A 189 14.64 -0.89 -1.39
C VAL A 189 14.95 -0.69 -2.87
N LYS A 190 15.87 0.22 -3.21
CA LYS A 190 16.33 0.43 -4.60
C LYS A 190 17.00 -0.82 -5.18
N ALA A 191 17.82 -1.52 -4.40
CA ALA A 191 18.45 -2.78 -4.82
C ALA A 191 17.44 -3.90 -5.07
N ALA A 192 16.29 -3.86 -4.39
CA ALA A 192 15.16 -4.77 -4.65
C ALA A 192 14.42 -4.45 -5.96
N GLY A 193 14.68 -3.29 -6.58
CA GLY A 193 14.03 -2.79 -7.79
C GLY A 193 12.81 -1.90 -7.51
N GLU A 194 12.68 -1.40 -6.26
CA GLU A 194 11.55 -0.60 -5.83
C GLU A 194 11.94 0.87 -5.62
N THR A 195 10.93 1.75 -5.57
CA THR A 195 11.13 3.19 -5.36
C THR A 195 10.75 3.56 -3.93
N PRO A 196 11.71 3.93 -3.08
CA PRO A 196 11.46 4.42 -1.73
C PRO A 196 11.41 5.94 -1.67
N TYR A 197 10.65 6.47 -0.70
CA TYR A 197 10.55 7.88 -0.36
C TYR A 197 10.66 8.07 1.15
N VAL A 198 11.37 9.09 1.59
CA VAL A 198 11.27 9.56 2.99
C VAL A 198 10.02 10.45 3.06
N ILE A 199 8.98 9.95 3.70
CA ILE A 199 7.65 10.58 3.64
C ILE A 199 7.25 11.34 4.91
N GLY A 200 8.03 11.24 5.98
CA GLY A 200 7.70 11.92 7.22
C GLY A 200 8.38 11.32 8.43
N SER A 201 7.79 11.54 9.58
CA SER A 201 8.33 11.13 10.88
C SER A 201 7.24 10.70 11.86
N ILE A 202 7.68 10.06 12.92
CA ILE A 202 6.86 9.78 14.09
C ILE A 202 7.01 10.93 15.08
N GLU A 203 5.90 11.42 15.59
CA GLU A 203 5.85 12.45 16.62
C GLU A 203 5.08 11.98 17.86
N ALA A 204 5.32 12.65 18.99
CA ALA A 204 4.50 12.46 20.17
C ALA A 204 3.08 13.01 19.93
N GLY A 205 2.06 12.31 20.37
CA GLY A 205 0.68 12.74 20.21
C GLY A 205 -0.32 11.60 20.35
N GLU A 206 -1.58 11.91 20.11
CA GLU A 206 -2.64 10.91 20.04
C GLU A 206 -2.42 10.01 18.81
N LYS A 207 -2.62 8.72 18.98
CA LYS A 207 -2.44 7.70 17.95
C LYS A 207 -3.27 8.00 16.70
N GLY A 208 -2.59 8.18 15.58
CA GLY A 208 -3.25 8.53 14.32
C GLY A 208 -2.28 8.93 13.23
N VAL A 209 -2.80 9.56 12.18
CA VAL A 209 -2.05 10.09 11.04
C VAL A 209 -2.40 11.56 10.84
N THR A 210 -1.37 12.37 10.66
CA THR A 210 -1.51 13.75 10.16
C THR A 210 -0.89 13.80 8.76
N LEU A 211 -1.67 14.22 7.77
CA LEU A 211 -1.18 14.52 6.41
C LEU A 211 -0.99 16.03 6.28
N CYS A 212 0.17 16.51 5.87
CA CYS A 212 0.51 17.92 5.72
C CYS A 212 1.18 18.22 4.36
#